data_3ecc6f6b38e749bfd8ccd10f9d17151a
#
_entry.id   3ecc6f6b38e749bfd8ccd10f9d17151a
#
_cell.length_a   1.000
_cell.length_b   1.000
_cell.length_c   1.000
_cell.angle_alpha   90.00
_cell.angle_beta   90.00
_cell.angle_gamma   90.00
#
_symmetry.space_group_name_H-M   'P 1'
#
loop_
_entity.id
_entity.type
_entity.pdbx_description
1 polymer ?
#
loop_
_entity_poly.entity_id
_entity_poly.type
_entity_poly.pdbx_seq_one_letter_code
_entity_poly.pdbx_strand_id
1 'polypeptide(L)'
;MQKLEVFGAKKLRGQIIISGSKNASLPILAATLLTNKKVYLKNLPKVKDIETMIDLLKSLGSKIKYIKKDLIIDNSKQNKKFASYKLVRTMRAGILVLGPLLSKFGHAKVSLPGGCAIGTRPVDIHLKALSKLGVSYKISQG
;
A
#
# COMPACT_ATOMS: atom_id res chain seq x y z
N MET A 1 -18.97 10.48 19.20
CA MET A 1 -19.36 9.56 18.11
C MET A 1 -19.79 10.41 16.91
N GLN A 2 -19.21 10.22 15.73
CA GLN A 2 -19.70 10.91 14.52
C GLN A 2 -20.96 10.20 14.04
N LYS A 3 -22.00 10.95 13.76
CA LYS A 3 -23.29 10.45 13.26
C LYS A 3 -23.53 11.04 11.87
N LEU A 4 -23.94 10.22 10.94
CA LEU A 4 -24.41 10.63 9.61
C LEU A 4 -25.92 10.51 9.57
N GLU A 5 -26.60 11.59 9.20
CA GLU A 5 -28.04 11.62 9.03
C GLU A 5 -28.33 12.04 7.59
N VAL A 6 -29.17 11.29 6.89
CA VAL A 6 -29.42 11.49 5.46
C VAL A 6 -30.93 11.63 5.23
N PHE A 7 -31.31 12.74 4.59
CA PHE A 7 -32.67 12.98 4.14
C PHE A 7 -32.75 12.74 2.62
N GLY A 8 -33.62 11.85 2.21
CA GLY A 8 -33.80 11.52 0.80
C GLY A 8 -34.42 12.67 0.00
N ALA A 9 -33.99 12.83 -1.26
CA ALA A 9 -34.58 13.76 -2.21
C ALA A 9 -35.50 13.04 -3.20
N LYS A 10 -36.59 13.72 -3.64
CA LYS A 10 -37.53 13.14 -4.61
C LYS A 10 -36.90 12.89 -6.01
N LYS A 11 -35.93 13.68 -6.42
CA LYS A 11 -35.26 13.58 -7.71
C LYS A 11 -33.81 14.07 -7.62
N LEU A 12 -32.87 13.25 -8.07
CA LEU A 12 -31.47 13.62 -8.18
C LEU A 12 -31.11 13.83 -9.64
N ARG A 13 -30.48 14.96 -9.97
CA ARG A 13 -29.92 15.28 -11.30
C ARG A 13 -28.57 15.93 -11.10
N GLY A 14 -27.57 15.49 -11.85
CA GLY A 14 -26.23 16.07 -11.79
C GLY A 14 -25.16 15.13 -12.31
N GLN A 15 -23.91 15.61 -12.34
CA GLN A 15 -22.73 14.88 -12.72
C GLN A 15 -21.77 14.86 -11.54
N ILE A 16 -21.23 13.69 -11.22
CA ILE A 16 -20.25 13.49 -10.15
C ILE A 16 -18.97 12.96 -10.76
N ILE A 17 -17.86 13.60 -10.42
CA ILE A 17 -16.52 13.09 -10.76
C ILE A 17 -16.12 12.11 -9.67
N ILE A 18 -15.99 10.84 -10.04
CA ILE A 18 -15.60 9.77 -9.13
C ILE A 18 -14.11 9.86 -8.80
N SER A 19 -13.75 9.79 -7.53
CA SER A 19 -12.37 9.66 -7.07
C SER A 19 -11.80 8.27 -7.42
N GLY A 20 -10.47 8.16 -7.44
CA GLY A 20 -9.81 6.87 -7.59
C GLY A 20 -10.17 5.89 -6.46
N SER A 21 -10.05 4.60 -6.74
CA SER A 21 -10.31 3.53 -5.77
C SER A 21 -9.14 3.37 -4.80
N LYS A 22 -9.39 3.38 -3.51
CA LYS A 22 -8.41 3.05 -2.47
C LYS A 22 -7.79 1.66 -2.70
N ASN A 23 -8.65 0.66 -2.90
CA ASN A 23 -8.21 -0.74 -2.98
C ASN A 23 -7.44 -1.06 -4.27
N ALA A 24 -7.65 -0.30 -5.35
CA ALA A 24 -6.82 -0.38 -6.53
C ALA A 24 -5.50 0.39 -6.36
N SER A 25 -5.54 1.55 -5.71
CA SER A 25 -4.35 2.41 -5.55
C SER A 25 -3.28 1.79 -4.67
N LEU A 26 -3.63 1.05 -3.62
CA LEU A 26 -2.68 0.45 -2.68
C LEU A 26 -1.74 -0.56 -3.36
N PRO A 27 -2.22 -1.58 -4.10
CA PRO A 27 -1.33 -2.49 -4.83
C PRO A 27 -0.56 -1.79 -5.96
N ILE A 28 -1.14 -0.80 -6.63
CA ILE A 28 -0.44 -0.02 -7.66
C ILE A 28 0.74 0.75 -7.03
N LEU A 29 0.54 1.39 -5.87
CA LEU A 29 1.61 2.05 -5.13
C LEU A 29 2.73 1.06 -4.76
N ALA A 30 2.39 -0.11 -4.23
CA ALA A 30 3.38 -1.14 -3.91
C ALA A 30 4.13 -1.62 -5.17
N ALA A 31 3.43 -1.81 -6.29
CA ALA A 31 4.02 -2.25 -7.56
C ALA A 31 5.03 -1.24 -8.14
N THR A 32 4.96 0.04 -7.77
CA THR A 32 5.96 1.03 -8.21
C THR A 32 7.38 0.67 -7.78
N LEU A 33 7.56 -0.12 -6.71
CA LEU A 33 8.87 -0.60 -6.26
C LEU A 33 9.58 -1.50 -7.28
N LEU A 34 8.84 -2.13 -8.21
CA LEU A 34 9.39 -3.03 -9.23
C LEU A 34 10.23 -2.31 -10.29
N THR A 35 10.12 -1.00 -10.40
CA THR A 35 10.87 -0.21 -11.40
C THR A 35 11.76 0.84 -10.76
N ASN A 36 12.90 1.11 -11.41
CA ASN A 36 13.79 2.22 -11.06
C ASN A 36 13.44 3.51 -11.82
N LYS A 37 12.49 3.46 -12.76
CA LYS A 37 12.04 4.63 -13.50
C LYS A 37 11.03 5.44 -12.68
N LYS A 38 10.85 6.70 -13.02
CA LYS A 38 9.80 7.53 -12.43
C LYS A 38 8.43 7.04 -12.85
N VAL A 39 7.53 6.92 -11.88
CA VAL A 39 6.13 6.53 -12.09
C VAL A 39 5.24 7.73 -11.77
N TYR A 40 4.26 7.97 -12.62
CA TYR A 40 3.28 9.05 -12.49
C TYR A 40 1.91 8.45 -12.22
N LEU A 41 1.35 8.70 -11.05
CA LEU A 41 0.03 8.21 -10.66
C LEU A 41 -0.96 9.35 -10.59
N LYS A 42 -2.07 9.18 -11.29
CA LYS A 42 -3.17 10.15 -11.35
C LYS A 42 -4.38 9.67 -10.57
N ASN A 43 -5.23 10.60 -10.17
CA ASN A 43 -6.51 10.31 -9.54
C ASN A 43 -6.42 9.41 -8.29
N LEU A 44 -5.39 9.59 -7.46
CA LEU A 44 -5.32 8.90 -6.17
C LEU A 44 -6.34 9.49 -5.18
N PRO A 45 -7.09 8.65 -4.46
CA PRO A 45 -8.03 9.15 -3.46
C PRO A 45 -7.28 9.71 -2.24
N LYS A 46 -7.82 10.76 -1.65
CA LYS A 46 -7.27 11.38 -0.43
C LYS A 46 -7.81 10.65 0.81
N VAL A 47 -7.22 9.53 1.15
CA VAL A 47 -7.60 8.73 2.32
C VAL A 47 -6.37 8.28 3.09
N LYS A 48 -6.53 8.05 4.39
CA LYS A 48 -5.44 7.75 5.32
C LYS A 48 -4.55 6.58 4.89
N ASP A 49 -5.15 5.51 4.36
CA ASP A 49 -4.39 4.34 3.91
C ASP A 49 -3.41 4.68 2.76
N ILE A 50 -3.79 5.58 1.85
CA ILE A 50 -2.92 6.04 0.75
C ILE A 50 -1.75 6.84 1.32
N GLU A 51 -1.99 7.73 2.27
CA GLU A 51 -0.92 8.49 2.96
C GLU A 51 0.05 7.53 3.67
N THR A 52 -0.48 6.55 4.41
CA THR A 52 0.33 5.54 5.11
C THR A 52 1.17 4.71 4.14
N MET A 53 0.62 4.32 2.98
CA MET A 53 1.39 3.61 1.95
C MET A 53 2.49 4.49 1.36
N ILE A 54 2.21 5.76 1.10
CA ILE A 54 3.21 6.73 0.63
C ILE A 54 4.34 6.87 1.66
N ASP A 55 4.02 6.97 2.95
CA ASP A 55 5.03 7.06 4.01
C ASP A 55 5.85 5.76 4.13
N LEU A 56 5.21 4.61 3.92
CA LEU A 56 5.92 3.33 3.85
C LEU A 56 6.91 3.30 2.68
N LEU A 57 6.49 3.71 1.48
CA LEU A 57 7.38 3.80 0.31
C LEU A 57 8.54 4.78 0.53
N LYS A 58 8.28 5.95 1.13
CA LYS A 58 9.35 6.90 1.52
C LYS A 58 10.32 6.26 2.50
N SER A 59 9.83 5.53 3.50
CA SER A 59 10.68 4.83 4.47
C SER A 59 11.58 3.79 3.82
N LEU A 60 11.14 3.19 2.72
CA LEU A 60 11.90 2.26 1.88
C LEU A 60 12.92 2.96 0.97
N GLY A 61 12.91 4.29 0.91
CA GLY A 61 13.86 5.09 0.14
C GLY A 61 13.31 5.65 -1.17
N SER A 62 12.02 5.49 -1.44
CA SER A 62 11.37 6.12 -2.59
C SER A 62 11.31 7.65 -2.43
N LYS A 63 11.67 8.40 -3.45
CA LYS A 63 11.45 9.84 -3.51
C LYS A 63 10.08 10.13 -4.08
N ILE A 64 9.23 10.76 -3.29
CA ILE A 64 7.82 10.97 -3.64
C ILE A 64 7.47 12.44 -3.51
N LYS A 65 6.82 12.98 -4.53
CA LYS A 65 6.31 14.37 -4.53
C LYS A 65 4.99 14.47 -5.27
N TYR A 66 4.18 15.44 -4.88
CA TYR A 66 3.00 15.84 -5.64
C TYR A 66 3.35 16.93 -6.63
N ILE A 67 2.83 16.82 -7.84
CA ILE A 67 2.78 17.93 -8.81
C ILE A 67 1.31 18.12 -9.17
N LYS A 68 0.74 19.24 -8.75
CA LYS A 68 -0.71 19.50 -8.81
C LYS A 68 -1.48 18.40 -8.08
N LYS A 69 -2.23 17.54 -8.79
CA LYS A 69 -3.01 16.42 -8.26
C LYS A 69 -2.33 15.06 -8.50
N ASP A 70 -1.21 15.02 -9.22
CA ASP A 70 -0.51 13.80 -9.60
C ASP A 70 0.60 13.48 -8.60
N LEU A 71 0.77 12.20 -8.30
CA LEU A 71 1.85 11.69 -7.47
C LEU A 71 2.98 11.20 -8.36
N ILE A 72 4.19 11.69 -8.12
CA ILE A 72 5.41 11.22 -8.80
C ILE A 72 6.23 10.41 -7.80
N ILE A 73 6.56 9.19 -8.17
CA ILE A 73 7.37 8.26 -7.39
C ILE A 73 8.63 7.96 -8.17
N ASP A 74 9.79 8.19 -7.55
CA ASP A 74 11.10 7.88 -8.11
C ASP A 74 11.82 6.87 -7.20
N ASN A 75 12.00 5.65 -7.69
CA ASN A 75 12.64 4.55 -7.00
C ASN A 75 14.09 4.31 -7.44
N SER A 76 14.70 5.22 -8.20
CA SER A 76 16.05 5.07 -8.71
C SER A 76 17.12 4.86 -7.62
N LYS A 77 16.88 5.42 -6.43
CA LYS A 77 17.75 5.30 -5.24
C LYS A 77 17.13 4.45 -4.12
N GLN A 78 16.03 3.75 -4.38
CA GLN A 78 15.41 2.89 -3.41
C GLN A 78 16.28 1.63 -3.19
N ASN A 79 16.75 1.43 -1.96
CA ASN A 79 17.68 0.37 -1.59
C ASN A 79 17.35 -0.33 -0.27
N LYS A 80 16.34 0.14 0.46
CA LYS A 80 15.93 -0.45 1.74
C LYS A 80 15.01 -1.64 1.51
N LYS A 81 15.28 -2.72 2.23
CA LYS A 81 14.62 -4.03 2.11
C LYS A 81 13.79 -4.38 3.35
N PHE A 82 13.73 -3.45 4.31
CA PHE A 82 13.04 -3.63 5.58
C PHE A 82 11.87 -2.65 5.70
N ALA A 83 10.65 -3.20 5.77
CA ALA A 83 9.42 -2.46 6.06
C ALA A 83 9.09 -2.57 7.55
N SER A 84 9.23 -1.48 8.28
CA SER A 84 9.12 -1.45 9.73
C SER A 84 7.70 -1.70 10.26
N TYR A 85 7.61 -2.31 11.43
CA TYR A 85 6.37 -2.59 12.13
C TYR A 85 5.50 -1.32 12.33
N LYS A 86 6.11 -0.19 12.68
CA LYS A 86 5.40 1.06 12.96
C LYS A 86 4.43 1.47 11.84
N LEU A 87 4.82 1.30 10.59
CA LEU A 87 3.99 1.66 9.42
C LEU A 87 3.11 0.49 8.94
N VAL A 88 3.67 -0.73 8.91
CA VAL A 88 2.94 -1.91 8.41
C VAL A 88 1.77 -2.27 9.33
N ARG A 89 1.93 -2.16 10.65
CA ARG A 89 0.87 -2.51 11.61
C ARG A 89 -0.41 -1.69 11.47
N THR A 90 -0.29 -0.46 10.98
CA THR A 90 -1.43 0.47 10.87
C THR A 90 -2.25 0.24 9.60
N MET A 91 -1.73 -0.54 8.66
CA MET A 91 -2.35 -0.77 7.37
C MET A 91 -2.13 -2.20 6.88
N ARG A 92 -3.23 -2.96 6.70
CA ARG A 92 -3.15 -4.32 6.18
C ARG A 92 -2.40 -4.43 4.86
N ALA A 93 -2.63 -3.49 3.96
CA ALA A 93 -2.01 -3.45 2.64
C ALA A 93 -0.47 -3.25 2.69
N GLY A 94 0.11 -2.96 3.86
CA GLY A 94 1.56 -2.89 4.03
C GLY A 94 2.29 -4.17 3.63
N ILE A 95 1.65 -5.35 3.74
CA ILE A 95 2.21 -6.62 3.28
C ILE A 95 2.46 -6.67 1.77
N LEU A 96 1.73 -5.88 0.98
CA LEU A 96 1.85 -5.86 -0.47
C LEU A 96 3.25 -5.46 -0.97
N VAL A 97 4.05 -4.78 -0.17
CA VAL A 97 5.43 -4.45 -0.54
C VAL A 97 6.36 -5.66 -0.52
N LEU A 98 5.96 -6.79 0.10
CA LEU A 98 6.78 -8.00 0.20
C LEU A 98 7.15 -8.55 -1.17
N GLY A 99 6.17 -8.76 -2.05
CA GLY A 99 6.40 -9.27 -3.41
C GLY A 99 7.38 -8.42 -4.22
N PRO A 100 7.13 -7.12 -4.39
CA PRO A 100 8.05 -6.22 -5.08
C PRO A 100 9.46 -6.18 -4.48
N LEU A 101 9.60 -6.16 -3.15
CA LEU A 101 10.91 -6.17 -2.51
C LEU A 101 11.66 -7.49 -2.76
N LEU A 102 10.96 -8.63 -2.67
CA LEU A 102 11.54 -9.94 -2.99
C LEU A 102 12.00 -10.00 -4.45
N SER A 103 11.14 -9.59 -5.38
CA SER A 103 11.46 -9.61 -6.82
C SER A 103 12.66 -8.72 -7.16
N LYS A 104 12.78 -7.56 -6.48
CA LYS A 104 13.85 -6.60 -6.76
C LYS A 104 15.19 -6.99 -6.11
N PHE A 105 15.17 -7.54 -4.91
CA PHE A 105 16.36 -7.73 -4.08
C PHE A 105 16.70 -9.17 -3.74
N GLY A 106 15.87 -10.14 -4.13
CA GLY A 106 16.04 -11.54 -3.76
C GLY A 106 15.72 -11.86 -2.29
N HIS A 107 15.62 -10.84 -1.43
CA HIS A 107 15.23 -10.99 -0.02
C HIS A 107 14.56 -9.73 0.51
N ALA A 108 13.68 -9.89 1.49
CA ALA A 108 12.99 -8.79 2.15
C ALA A 108 12.63 -9.15 3.60
N LYS A 109 12.51 -8.14 4.46
CA LYS A 109 11.96 -8.28 5.80
C LYS A 109 10.79 -7.32 5.93
N VAL A 110 9.59 -7.86 6.14
CA VAL A 110 8.36 -7.08 6.27
C VAL A 110 7.66 -7.51 7.55
N SER A 111 7.34 -6.56 8.40
CA SER A 111 6.57 -6.85 9.61
C SER A 111 5.17 -7.33 9.24
N LEU A 112 4.62 -8.23 10.04
CA LEU A 112 3.24 -8.67 9.85
C LEU A 112 2.27 -7.52 10.12
N PRO A 113 1.18 -7.41 9.34
CA PRO A 113 0.17 -6.38 9.57
C PRO A 113 -0.49 -6.60 10.93
N GLY A 114 -0.71 -5.53 11.67
CA GLY A 114 -1.44 -5.57 12.94
C GLY A 114 -2.86 -6.08 12.77
N GLY A 115 -3.43 -6.62 13.84
CA GLY A 115 -4.84 -7.01 13.88
C GLY A 115 -5.76 -5.80 13.65
N CYS A 116 -6.91 -6.05 13.05
CA CYS A 116 -7.98 -5.06 12.94
C CYS A 116 -9.05 -5.38 13.99
N ALA A 117 -9.81 -4.39 14.41
CA ALA A 117 -10.97 -4.57 15.30
C ALA A 117 -11.99 -5.63 14.79
N ILE A 118 -11.94 -5.97 13.51
CA ILE A 118 -12.85 -6.94 12.85
C ILE A 118 -12.27 -8.38 12.85
N GLY A 119 -11.03 -8.61 13.33
CA GLY A 119 -10.45 -9.96 13.47
C GLY A 119 -9.03 -10.12 12.92
N THR A 120 -8.47 -11.33 13.09
CA THR A 120 -7.17 -11.73 12.58
C THR A 120 -7.16 -11.73 11.05
N ARG A 121 -6.10 -11.20 10.46
CA ARG A 121 -5.97 -11.12 9.00
C ARG A 121 -4.74 -11.91 8.56
N PRO A 122 -4.90 -13.22 8.34
CA PRO A 122 -3.80 -14.09 8.00
C PRO A 122 -3.17 -13.68 6.66
N VAL A 123 -1.84 -13.78 6.59
CA VAL A 123 -1.04 -13.59 5.37
C VAL A 123 -0.54 -14.93 4.81
N ASP A 124 -1.05 -16.02 5.36
CA ASP A 124 -0.63 -17.39 5.05
C ASP A 124 -0.78 -17.74 3.58
N ILE A 125 -1.85 -17.28 2.90
CA ILE A 125 -2.05 -17.49 1.48
C ILE A 125 -0.93 -16.83 0.65
N HIS A 126 -0.53 -15.61 1.02
CA HIS A 126 0.59 -14.92 0.35
C HIS A 126 1.90 -15.70 0.54
N LEU A 127 2.18 -16.14 1.77
CA LEU A 127 3.39 -16.89 2.08
C LEU A 127 3.41 -18.26 1.40
N LYS A 128 2.28 -18.98 1.40
CA LYS A 128 2.13 -20.26 0.68
C LYS A 128 2.37 -20.09 -0.83
N ALA A 129 1.81 -19.04 -1.43
CA ALA A 129 2.01 -18.77 -2.86
C ALA A 129 3.48 -18.47 -3.17
N LEU A 130 4.14 -17.62 -2.38
CA LEU A 130 5.55 -17.31 -2.52
C LEU A 130 6.43 -18.54 -2.32
N SER A 131 6.11 -19.41 -1.35
CA SER A 131 6.83 -20.67 -1.11
C SER A 131 6.76 -21.59 -2.33
N LYS A 132 5.59 -21.71 -2.98
CA LYS A 132 5.44 -22.48 -4.24
C LYS A 132 6.29 -21.90 -5.39
N LEU A 133 6.64 -20.63 -5.33
CA LEU A 133 7.56 -19.98 -6.26
C LEU A 133 9.05 -20.09 -5.83
N GLY A 134 9.36 -20.92 -4.83
CA GLY A 134 10.72 -21.17 -4.37
C GLY A 134 11.22 -20.22 -3.28
N VAL A 135 10.36 -19.38 -2.71
CA VAL A 135 10.75 -18.48 -1.62
C VAL A 135 10.74 -19.24 -0.28
N SER A 136 11.87 -19.26 0.43
CA SER A 136 11.92 -19.66 1.82
C SER A 136 11.62 -18.48 2.75
N TYR A 137 10.87 -18.71 3.83
CA TYR A 137 10.57 -17.66 4.79
C TYR A 137 10.65 -18.15 6.23
N LYS A 138 10.89 -17.21 7.14
CA LYS A 138 10.85 -17.42 8.59
C LYS A 138 10.00 -16.34 9.21
N ILE A 139 9.08 -16.72 10.08
CA ILE A 139 8.32 -15.79 10.92
C ILE A 139 9.01 -15.71 12.27
N SER A 140 9.32 -14.49 12.71
CA SER A 140 9.89 -14.23 14.04
C SER A 140 9.13 -13.06 14.63
N GLN A 141 8.82 -13.12 15.91
CA GLN A 141 8.18 -12.10 16.77
C GLN A 141 7.64 -10.86 16.02
N GLY A 142 6.50 -11.01 15.32
CA GLY A 142 5.84 -9.93 14.60
C GLY A 142 6.44 -9.63 13.25
#